data_c8c50a060f2939ac22708bf06df8b307
#
_entry.id   c8c50a060f2939ac22708bf06df8b307
#
_cell.length_a   1.000
_cell.length_b   1.000
_cell.length_c   1.000
_cell.angle_alpha   90.00
_cell.angle_beta   90.00
_cell.angle_gamma   90.00
#
_symmetry.space_group_name_H-M   'P 1'
#
loop_
_entity.id
_entity.type
_entity.pdbx_description
1 polymer ?
#
loop_
_entity_poly.entity_id
_entity_poly.type
_entity_poly.pdbx_seq_one_letter_code
_entity_poly.pdbx_strand_id
1 'polypeptide(L)'
;MPSLSLDTPIAQRVALPAAMLLPLLLSACGGGNAVLVTESANPAAACAALSTNAQLSNTNLSTSYVPPGTRRPGGAATGDFLPGHCVVTGAISPRVGVDGKNYAIGFQLSLPDRWNGRFLFIGGGGNDDILRDTSLSSSISGGTPSPLGQGFAVVSTDAGHTGTSASFGADPQARIDHAYNSYDKTAVASKSLISTRYGRKPDYSYLSGCSGGGRQGMMFSQRFPDYFDGITAGAPAMRVSSGATVAAMWNTIQFNAIAPQDASGNRILSRAFSNNDLKLVANAVNAICDAADGVVDGLAQNVNACKAFDPAVLQCTGGKTDSCLSSAQVGALKSVFAGPRNSAGKALYTGQPWDAGLAAPGWRSWTLGNSTTATPDARYTR
;
A
#
# COMPACT_ATOMS: atom_id res chain seq x y z
N MET A 1 -16.17 -65.43 15.98
CA MET A 1 -17.21 -66.36 16.49
C MET A 1 -17.37 -66.13 17.99
N PRO A 2 -18.54 -66.00 18.57
CA PRO A 2 -19.87 -66.19 17.97
C PRO A 2 -20.77 -64.93 17.96
N SER A 3 -21.72 -65.02 17.11
CA SER A 3 -22.98 -64.36 16.89
C SER A 3 -24.03 -64.58 18.00
N LEU A 4 -24.99 -63.67 18.13
CA LEU A 4 -26.40 -63.87 18.52
C LEU A 4 -27.10 -62.50 18.33
N SER A 5 -27.93 -62.34 17.43
CA SER A 5 -29.27 -62.53 16.93
C SER A 5 -30.37 -61.96 17.86
N LEU A 6 -31.14 -60.99 17.31
CA LEU A 6 -32.57 -60.77 17.31
C LEU A 6 -33.37 -60.85 18.63
N ASP A 7 -34.12 -59.74 18.93
CA ASP A 7 -35.57 -59.79 18.87
C ASP A 7 -36.20 -58.42 19.18
N THR A 8 -37.06 -57.92 18.28
CA THR A 8 -38.10 -56.97 18.56
C THR A 8 -39.31 -57.70 19.16
N PRO A 9 -40.20 -57.12 19.99
CA PRO A 9 -41.33 -56.40 19.39
C PRO A 9 -42.03 -55.32 20.25
N ILE A 10 -43.04 -54.75 19.62
CA ILE A 10 -44.30 -54.19 20.10
C ILE A 10 -44.40 -52.66 20.28
N ALA A 11 -45.13 -52.14 19.35
CA ALA A 11 -45.72 -50.81 19.35
C ALA A 11 -46.71 -50.58 20.50
N GLN A 12 -46.60 -49.46 21.18
CA GLN A 12 -47.75 -48.83 21.87
C GLN A 12 -47.87 -47.38 21.43
N ARG A 13 -49.03 -47.10 20.77
CA ARG A 13 -49.46 -45.76 20.44
C ARG A 13 -49.89 -45.05 21.72
N VAL A 14 -49.24 -43.99 22.11
CA VAL A 14 -49.75 -43.01 23.08
C VAL A 14 -49.97 -41.70 22.34
N ALA A 15 -51.22 -41.29 22.26
CA ALA A 15 -51.63 -39.96 21.77
C ALA A 15 -51.24 -38.93 22.82
N LEU A 16 -50.49 -37.92 22.46
CA LEU A 16 -50.23 -36.73 23.25
C LEU A 16 -50.84 -35.51 22.59
N PRO A 17 -51.36 -34.54 23.37
CA PRO A 17 -52.17 -33.43 22.88
C PRO A 17 -51.30 -32.35 22.22
N ALA A 18 -51.94 -31.60 21.33
CA ALA A 18 -51.34 -30.45 20.64
C ALA A 18 -50.85 -29.41 21.66
N ALA A 19 -49.53 -29.32 21.82
CA ALA A 19 -48.86 -28.23 22.51
C ALA A 19 -48.45 -27.18 21.48
N MET A 20 -48.90 -25.95 21.71
CA MET A 20 -48.52 -24.75 20.95
C MET A 20 -47.03 -24.65 20.77
N LEU A 21 -46.57 -24.69 19.52
CA LEU A 21 -45.23 -24.29 19.12
C LEU A 21 -45.13 -22.76 19.14
N LEU A 22 -44.56 -22.25 20.22
CA LEU A 22 -44.08 -20.88 20.29
C LEU A 22 -42.77 -20.83 19.47
N PRO A 23 -42.62 -19.99 18.42
CA PRO A 23 -41.36 -19.88 17.73
C PRO A 23 -40.35 -19.17 18.65
N LEU A 24 -39.37 -19.91 19.14
CA LEU A 24 -38.13 -19.29 19.66
C LEU A 24 -37.47 -18.53 18.52
N LEU A 25 -37.56 -17.22 18.55
CA LEU A 25 -36.71 -16.33 17.77
C LEU A 25 -35.30 -16.48 18.30
N LEU A 26 -34.49 -17.31 17.65
CA LEU A 26 -33.07 -17.23 17.72
C LEU A 26 -32.66 -15.91 17.06
N SER A 27 -32.43 -14.88 17.86
CA SER A 27 -31.69 -13.69 17.45
C SER A 27 -30.23 -14.11 17.24
N ALA A 28 -29.93 -14.56 16.02
CA ALA A 28 -28.54 -14.65 15.53
C ALA A 28 -27.96 -13.26 15.54
N CYS A 29 -26.75 -13.13 16.07
CA CYS A 29 -25.93 -11.92 16.14
C CYS A 29 -26.03 -11.09 14.86
N GLY A 30 -26.41 -9.84 15.02
CA GLY A 30 -26.85 -8.96 13.96
C GLY A 30 -25.77 -8.66 12.93
N GLY A 31 -26.00 -9.15 11.73
CA GLY A 31 -25.60 -8.42 10.54
C GLY A 31 -26.50 -7.20 10.43
N GLY A 32 -26.04 -6.01 10.80
CA GLY A 32 -26.79 -4.78 10.57
C GLY A 32 -27.11 -4.69 9.08
N ASN A 33 -28.39 -4.70 8.73
CA ASN A 33 -28.85 -4.39 7.39
C ASN A 33 -28.32 -2.99 7.04
N ALA A 34 -27.28 -2.91 6.20
CA ALA A 34 -26.86 -1.65 5.63
C ALA A 34 -28.09 -1.06 4.90
N VAL A 35 -28.67 -0.01 5.44
CA VAL A 35 -29.76 0.71 4.78
C VAL A 35 -29.12 1.36 3.56
N LEU A 36 -29.36 0.78 2.38
CA LEU A 36 -28.98 1.40 1.12
C LEU A 36 -29.72 2.74 1.03
N VAL A 37 -28.98 3.83 0.93
CA VAL A 37 -29.59 5.14 0.71
C VAL A 37 -30.32 5.09 -0.62
N THR A 38 -31.58 5.53 -0.63
CA THR A 38 -32.40 5.59 -1.83
C THR A 38 -31.70 6.43 -2.90
N GLU A 39 -31.60 5.86 -4.07
CA GLU A 39 -31.04 6.49 -5.25
C GLU A 39 -31.76 7.83 -5.52
N SER A 40 -30.98 8.88 -5.77
CA SER A 40 -31.55 10.17 -6.19
C SER A 40 -32.30 9.99 -7.50
N ALA A 41 -33.49 10.59 -7.62
CA ALA A 41 -34.27 10.58 -8.87
C ALA A 41 -33.50 11.16 -10.08
N ASN A 42 -32.48 11.98 -9.83
CA ASN A 42 -31.56 12.50 -10.83
C ASN A 42 -30.12 12.50 -10.27
N PRO A 43 -29.39 11.36 -10.36
CA PRO A 43 -28.05 11.26 -9.82
C PRO A 43 -27.05 12.24 -10.41
N ALA A 44 -27.16 12.56 -11.71
CA ALA A 44 -26.29 13.49 -12.40
C ALA A 44 -26.48 14.93 -11.90
N ALA A 45 -27.72 15.39 -11.72
CA ALA A 45 -28.00 16.72 -11.17
C ALA A 45 -27.53 16.84 -9.71
N ALA A 46 -27.74 15.79 -8.91
CA ALA A 46 -27.29 15.75 -7.53
C ALA A 46 -25.73 15.70 -7.43
N CYS A 47 -25.05 15.14 -8.43
CA CYS A 47 -23.59 15.22 -8.56
C CYS A 47 -23.15 16.64 -8.89
N ALA A 48 -23.74 17.26 -9.90
CA ALA A 48 -23.40 18.62 -10.32
C ALA A 48 -23.54 19.66 -9.20
N ALA A 49 -24.56 19.49 -8.33
CA ALA A 49 -24.81 20.39 -7.20
C ALA A 49 -23.67 20.41 -6.17
N LEU A 50 -22.82 19.39 -6.11
CA LEU A 50 -21.67 19.34 -5.20
C LEU A 50 -20.57 20.34 -5.56
N SER A 51 -20.51 20.80 -6.82
CA SER A 51 -19.50 21.78 -7.26
C SER A 51 -19.61 23.14 -6.56
N THR A 52 -20.76 23.45 -6.00
CA THR A 52 -21.08 24.71 -5.30
C THR A 52 -21.22 24.53 -3.79
N ASN A 53 -20.58 23.51 -3.20
CA ASN A 53 -20.68 23.25 -1.77
C ASN A 53 -20.05 24.38 -0.94
N ALA A 54 -20.89 25.24 -0.37
CA ALA A 54 -20.49 26.41 0.43
C ALA A 54 -19.77 26.05 1.75
N GLN A 55 -19.83 24.79 2.19
CA GLN A 55 -19.16 24.34 3.42
C GLN A 55 -17.64 24.16 3.23
N LEU A 56 -17.17 24.13 1.98
CA LEU A 56 -15.75 23.97 1.65
C LEU A 56 -15.16 25.30 1.13
N SER A 57 -14.96 26.25 2.07
CA SER A 57 -14.28 27.50 1.76
C SER A 57 -12.85 27.25 1.27
N ASN A 58 -12.35 28.11 0.39
CA ASN A 58 -11.00 28.03 -0.20
C ASN A 58 -10.73 26.66 -0.88
N THR A 59 -11.75 26.11 -1.54
CA THR A 59 -11.65 24.83 -2.27
C THR A 59 -12.30 24.98 -3.64
N ASN A 60 -11.53 24.69 -4.68
CA ASN A 60 -12.06 24.63 -6.05
C ASN A 60 -12.57 23.19 -6.27
N LEU A 61 -13.85 23.05 -6.61
CA LEU A 61 -14.48 21.76 -6.87
C LEU A 61 -14.89 21.62 -8.33
N SER A 62 -14.69 20.44 -8.88
CA SER A 62 -15.21 20.00 -10.16
C SER A 62 -15.92 18.66 -10.00
N THR A 63 -17.02 18.44 -10.71
CA THR A 63 -17.82 17.23 -10.62
C THR A 63 -18.07 16.63 -12.00
N SER A 64 -18.07 15.29 -12.07
CA SER A 64 -18.42 14.54 -13.26
C SER A 64 -19.23 13.30 -12.87
N TYR A 65 -20.39 13.11 -13.51
CA TYR A 65 -21.17 11.93 -13.29
C TYR A 65 -20.80 10.82 -14.27
N VAL A 66 -20.51 9.63 -13.75
CA VAL A 66 -20.23 8.42 -14.52
C VAL A 66 -21.45 7.51 -14.46
N PRO A 67 -22.15 7.25 -15.58
CA PRO A 67 -23.34 6.41 -15.61
C PRO A 67 -22.99 4.94 -15.30
N PRO A 68 -23.96 4.16 -14.75
CA PRO A 68 -23.76 2.74 -14.52
C PRO A 68 -23.53 2.00 -15.84
N GLY A 69 -22.71 0.95 -15.81
CA GLY A 69 -22.34 0.19 -17.00
C GLY A 69 -21.21 0.83 -17.81
N THR A 70 -20.62 1.94 -17.36
CA THR A 70 -19.40 2.49 -17.95
C THR A 70 -18.26 1.49 -17.75
N ARG A 71 -17.52 1.22 -18.84
CA ARG A 71 -16.38 0.31 -18.77
C ARG A 71 -15.23 0.94 -18.01
N ARG A 72 -14.61 0.19 -17.08
CA ARG A 72 -13.43 0.68 -16.36
C ARG A 72 -12.26 0.86 -17.33
N PRO A 73 -11.55 2.01 -17.33
CA PRO A 73 -10.33 2.18 -18.10
C PRO A 73 -9.27 1.13 -17.71
N GLY A 74 -8.68 0.45 -18.69
CA GLY A 74 -7.68 -0.60 -18.45
C GLY A 74 -8.22 -1.91 -17.87
N GLY A 75 -9.53 -2.04 -17.68
CA GLY A 75 -10.18 -3.24 -17.18
C GLY A 75 -10.19 -4.39 -18.20
N ALA A 76 -10.38 -5.63 -17.71
CA ALA A 76 -10.51 -6.81 -18.57
C ALA A 76 -11.66 -6.67 -19.58
N ALA A 77 -11.54 -7.33 -20.73
CA ALA A 77 -12.50 -7.17 -21.83
C ALA A 77 -13.94 -7.56 -21.46
N THR A 78 -14.13 -8.38 -20.44
CA THR A 78 -15.43 -8.90 -20.01
C THR A 78 -15.68 -8.63 -18.51
N GLY A 79 -16.77 -7.92 -18.22
CA GLY A 79 -17.34 -7.87 -16.86
C GLY A 79 -16.80 -6.80 -15.92
N ASP A 80 -15.89 -5.91 -16.34
CA ASP A 80 -15.34 -4.85 -15.46
C ASP A 80 -16.04 -3.51 -15.69
N PHE A 81 -17.32 -3.45 -15.26
CA PHE A 81 -18.16 -2.27 -15.37
C PHE A 81 -18.22 -1.51 -14.04
N LEU A 82 -18.23 -0.18 -14.14
CA LEU A 82 -18.37 0.71 -13.00
C LEU A 82 -19.84 0.86 -12.59
N PRO A 83 -20.13 0.99 -11.28
CA PRO A 83 -21.44 1.44 -10.83
C PRO A 83 -21.66 2.90 -11.22
N GLY A 84 -22.91 3.34 -11.27
CA GLY A 84 -23.22 4.76 -11.37
C GLY A 84 -22.63 5.50 -10.18
N HIS A 85 -21.89 6.60 -10.41
CA HIS A 85 -21.24 7.35 -9.36
C HIS A 85 -20.88 8.77 -9.76
N CYS A 86 -20.78 9.63 -8.77
CA CYS A 86 -20.26 11.00 -8.92
C CYS A 86 -18.76 11.02 -8.61
N VAL A 87 -17.96 11.56 -9.50
CA VAL A 87 -16.55 11.89 -9.25
C VAL A 87 -16.45 13.35 -8.89
N VAL A 88 -15.95 13.65 -7.71
CA VAL A 88 -15.62 15.01 -7.26
C VAL A 88 -14.12 15.15 -7.21
N THR A 89 -13.58 16.09 -7.98
CA THR A 89 -12.16 16.47 -7.91
C THR A 89 -12.06 17.82 -7.23
N GLY A 90 -11.18 17.92 -6.25
CA GLY A 90 -11.00 19.15 -5.48
C GLY A 90 -9.55 19.59 -5.38
N ALA A 91 -9.36 20.91 -5.26
CA ALA A 91 -8.09 21.54 -4.94
C ALA A 91 -8.30 22.45 -3.71
N ILE A 92 -7.84 22.01 -2.54
CA ILE A 92 -7.99 22.72 -1.27
C ILE A 92 -6.81 23.67 -1.08
N SER A 93 -7.09 24.90 -0.65
CA SER A 93 -6.10 25.93 -0.31
C SER A 93 -5.07 26.18 -1.42
N PRO A 94 -5.50 26.50 -2.67
CA PRO A 94 -4.58 26.83 -3.74
C PRO A 94 -3.74 28.07 -3.36
N ARG A 95 -2.44 27.99 -3.61
CA ARG A 95 -1.47 29.05 -3.24
C ARG A 95 -0.23 29.01 -4.11
N VAL A 96 0.54 30.09 -4.07
CA VAL A 96 1.92 30.12 -4.58
C VAL A 96 2.86 29.88 -3.41
N GLY A 97 3.82 28.95 -3.57
CA GLY A 97 4.83 28.64 -2.58
C GLY A 97 5.99 29.64 -2.57
N VAL A 98 6.86 29.52 -1.58
CA VAL A 98 8.07 30.37 -1.47
C VAL A 98 9.07 30.16 -2.62
N ASP A 99 8.97 29.04 -3.31
CA ASP A 99 9.74 28.67 -4.50
C ASP A 99 9.09 29.13 -5.82
N GLY A 100 8.00 29.90 -5.75
CA GLY A 100 7.26 30.42 -6.91
C GLY A 100 6.36 29.39 -7.62
N LYS A 101 6.26 28.15 -7.12
CA LYS A 101 5.39 27.12 -7.69
C LYS A 101 3.99 27.18 -7.14
N ASN A 102 3.03 26.69 -7.94
CA ASN A 102 1.64 26.55 -7.51
C ASN A 102 1.49 25.25 -6.69
N TYR A 103 0.82 25.36 -5.56
CA TYR A 103 0.47 24.25 -4.66
C TYR A 103 -1.03 24.29 -4.36
N ALA A 104 -1.60 23.12 -4.18
CA ALA A 104 -2.93 22.90 -3.62
C ALA A 104 -2.99 21.47 -3.10
N ILE A 105 -3.88 21.16 -2.17
CA ILE A 105 -4.16 19.79 -1.78
C ILE A 105 -5.20 19.25 -2.76
N GLY A 106 -4.74 18.45 -3.71
CA GLY A 106 -5.58 17.76 -4.66
C GLY A 106 -6.24 16.53 -4.04
N PHE A 107 -7.50 16.27 -4.37
CA PHE A 107 -8.17 15.01 -4.04
C PHE A 107 -9.17 14.60 -5.12
N GLN A 108 -9.44 13.30 -5.21
CA GLN A 108 -10.50 12.71 -5.99
C GLN A 108 -11.38 11.85 -5.10
N LEU A 109 -12.67 12.14 -5.06
CA LEU A 109 -13.68 11.42 -4.29
C LEU A 109 -14.74 10.83 -5.23
N SER A 110 -14.93 9.52 -5.20
CA SER A 110 -16.00 8.83 -5.91
C SER A 110 -17.14 8.47 -4.96
N LEU A 111 -18.35 8.89 -5.32
CA LEU A 111 -19.57 8.75 -4.54
C LEU A 111 -20.57 7.87 -5.31
N PRO A 112 -20.73 6.57 -4.96
CA PRO A 112 -21.61 5.66 -5.69
C PRO A 112 -23.09 6.02 -5.50
N ASP A 113 -23.91 5.81 -6.52
CA ASP A 113 -25.37 6.06 -6.43
C ASP A 113 -25.98 5.18 -5.35
N ARG A 114 -25.56 3.93 -5.24
CA ARG A 114 -25.96 2.97 -4.21
C ARG A 114 -24.92 2.85 -3.12
N TRP A 115 -24.88 3.84 -2.24
CA TRP A 115 -23.93 3.90 -1.14
C TRP A 115 -24.30 2.97 0.01
N ASN A 116 -23.34 2.20 0.49
CA ASN A 116 -23.50 1.22 1.58
C ASN A 116 -23.25 1.80 3.00
N GLY A 117 -23.15 3.14 3.13
CA GLY A 117 -22.86 3.80 4.42
C GLY A 117 -21.38 3.85 4.79
N ARG A 118 -20.48 3.32 3.97
CA ARG A 118 -19.05 3.23 4.29
C ARG A 118 -18.21 4.19 3.47
N PHE A 119 -17.17 4.70 4.12
CA PHE A 119 -16.17 5.58 3.52
C PHE A 119 -14.80 4.90 3.55
N LEU A 120 -14.05 4.96 2.45
CA LEU A 120 -12.68 4.48 2.34
C LEU A 120 -11.74 5.58 1.88
N PHE A 121 -10.72 5.86 2.68
CA PHE A 121 -9.56 6.65 2.29
C PHE A 121 -8.48 5.71 1.76
N ILE A 122 -8.15 5.82 0.47
CA ILE A 122 -7.04 5.07 -0.13
C ILE A 122 -5.76 5.82 0.13
N GLY A 123 -4.87 5.23 0.90
CA GLY A 123 -3.53 5.75 1.13
C GLY A 123 -2.69 5.70 -0.14
N GLY A 124 -1.85 6.70 -0.31
CA GLY A 124 -0.97 6.86 -1.45
C GLY A 124 0.27 5.96 -1.42
N GLY A 125 1.37 6.45 -1.98
CA GLY A 125 2.64 5.73 -2.00
C GLY A 125 3.73 6.55 -2.67
N GLY A 126 4.99 6.21 -2.40
CA GLY A 126 6.11 7.05 -2.80
C GLY A 126 6.02 8.43 -2.15
N ASN A 127 6.11 9.47 -2.95
CA ASN A 127 5.94 10.86 -2.50
C ASN A 127 4.48 11.35 -2.60
N ASP A 128 3.51 10.50 -2.98
CA ASP A 128 2.08 10.85 -3.07
C ASP A 128 1.78 12.01 -4.03
N ASP A 129 2.37 12.02 -5.17
CA ASP A 129 2.37 13.13 -6.14
C ASP A 129 1.26 13.07 -7.19
N ILE A 130 0.38 12.09 -7.11
CA ILE A 130 -0.70 11.84 -8.06
C ILE A 130 -2.01 11.46 -7.39
N LEU A 131 -3.12 11.89 -7.97
CA LEU A 131 -4.44 11.37 -7.62
C LEU A 131 -4.60 9.95 -8.16
N ARG A 132 -4.86 9.01 -7.27
CA ARG A 132 -5.14 7.61 -7.64
C ARG A 132 -6.57 7.49 -8.13
N ASP A 133 -6.77 6.66 -9.14
CA ASP A 133 -8.11 6.32 -9.61
C ASP A 133 -8.89 5.60 -8.50
N THR A 134 -9.90 6.28 -7.97
CA THR A 134 -10.75 5.77 -6.87
C THR A 134 -11.73 4.67 -7.31
N SER A 135 -11.80 4.37 -8.62
CA SER A 135 -12.56 3.23 -9.14
C SER A 135 -11.78 1.90 -9.05
N LEU A 136 -10.46 1.97 -8.86
CA LEU A 136 -9.61 0.80 -8.76
C LEU A 136 -9.59 0.22 -7.35
N SER A 137 -9.15 -1.03 -7.23
CA SER A 137 -8.82 -1.62 -5.93
C SER A 137 -7.58 -0.95 -5.35
N SER A 138 -7.55 -0.72 -4.04
CA SER A 138 -6.31 -0.30 -3.38
C SER A 138 -5.28 -1.44 -3.41
N SER A 139 -4.00 -1.10 -3.25
CA SER A 139 -2.91 -2.07 -3.23
C SER A 139 -3.03 -3.13 -2.12
N ILE A 140 -3.86 -2.89 -1.12
CA ILE A 140 -4.10 -3.81 0.01
C ILE A 140 -5.50 -4.45 -0.06
N SER A 141 -6.48 -3.74 -0.60
CA SER A 141 -7.85 -4.24 -0.75
C SER A 141 -8.08 -4.96 -2.08
N GLY A 142 -7.04 -5.56 -2.65
CA GLY A 142 -7.09 -6.27 -3.93
C GLY A 142 -8.22 -7.28 -3.99
N GLY A 143 -9.34 -6.89 -4.57
CA GLY A 143 -10.51 -7.74 -4.73
C GLY A 143 -11.39 -7.23 -5.86
N THR A 144 -12.11 -8.14 -6.47
CA THR A 144 -13.21 -7.82 -7.38
C THR A 144 -14.51 -8.18 -6.66
N PRO A 145 -15.49 -7.26 -6.59
CA PRO A 145 -15.47 -5.89 -7.13
C PRO A 145 -14.60 -4.94 -6.29
N SER A 146 -14.18 -3.80 -6.91
CA SER A 146 -13.45 -2.73 -6.22
C SER A 146 -14.26 -2.14 -5.05
N PRO A 147 -13.66 -1.40 -4.10
CA PRO A 147 -14.41 -0.75 -3.03
C PRO A 147 -15.58 0.10 -3.53
N LEU A 148 -15.39 0.87 -4.60
CA LEU A 148 -16.48 1.60 -5.26
C LEU A 148 -17.57 0.66 -5.76
N GLY A 149 -17.21 -0.47 -6.37
CA GLY A 149 -18.15 -1.51 -6.83
C GLY A 149 -18.91 -2.19 -5.68
N GLN A 150 -18.32 -2.20 -4.49
CA GLN A 150 -18.97 -2.67 -3.24
C GLN A 150 -19.85 -1.60 -2.58
N GLY A 151 -19.94 -0.40 -3.16
CA GLY A 151 -20.77 0.70 -2.65
C GLY A 151 -20.08 1.61 -1.65
N PHE A 152 -18.76 1.57 -1.49
CA PHE A 152 -18.04 2.54 -0.67
C PHE A 152 -17.95 3.90 -1.37
N ALA A 153 -18.04 4.99 -0.61
CA ALA A 153 -17.48 6.26 -1.01
C ALA A 153 -15.96 6.20 -0.87
N VAL A 154 -15.20 6.57 -1.92
CA VAL A 154 -13.75 6.33 -1.97
C VAL A 154 -13.00 7.59 -2.30
N VAL A 155 -11.97 7.94 -1.52
CA VAL A 155 -11.12 9.12 -1.76
C VAL A 155 -9.64 8.77 -1.89
N SER A 156 -8.94 9.55 -2.71
CA SER A 156 -7.47 9.64 -2.76
C SER A 156 -7.02 11.09 -2.76
N THR A 157 -5.75 11.35 -2.41
CA THR A 157 -5.12 12.69 -2.44
C THR A 157 -3.70 12.61 -3.01
N ASP A 158 -3.24 13.73 -3.59
CA ASP A 158 -1.86 13.93 -4.04
C ASP A 158 -0.91 14.41 -2.94
N ALA A 159 -1.38 14.48 -1.70
CA ALA A 159 -0.65 14.97 -0.54
C ALA A 159 -0.16 16.42 -0.63
N GLY A 160 -0.78 17.24 -1.46
CA GLY A 160 -0.55 18.68 -1.54
C GLY A 160 0.54 19.11 -2.53
N HIS A 161 0.98 18.22 -3.41
CA HIS A 161 1.96 18.54 -4.46
C HIS A 161 1.82 17.61 -5.67
N THR A 162 2.38 18.02 -6.80
CA THR A 162 2.43 17.22 -8.03
C THR A 162 3.89 17.00 -8.45
N GLY A 163 4.13 15.86 -9.15
CA GLY A 163 5.45 15.47 -9.64
C GLY A 163 6.26 14.67 -8.62
N THR A 164 6.98 13.67 -9.13
CA THR A 164 7.71 12.65 -8.35
C THR A 164 8.91 13.19 -7.58
N SER A 165 9.37 14.40 -7.92
CA SER A 165 10.54 15.02 -7.30
C SER A 165 10.27 15.46 -5.87
N ALA A 166 11.22 15.26 -4.98
CA ALA A 166 11.19 15.80 -3.62
C ALA A 166 11.39 17.33 -3.56
N SER A 167 11.44 18.04 -4.70
CA SER A 167 11.67 19.49 -4.76
C SER A 167 10.56 20.32 -4.10
N PHE A 168 9.35 19.76 -3.90
CA PHE A 168 8.29 20.38 -3.11
C PHE A 168 8.75 20.70 -1.68
N GLY A 169 9.73 19.95 -1.18
CA GLY A 169 10.32 20.17 0.15
C GLY A 169 11.05 21.50 0.31
N ALA A 170 11.26 22.28 -0.76
CA ALA A 170 11.75 23.66 -0.67
C ALA A 170 10.69 24.60 -0.01
N ASP A 171 9.40 24.31 -0.22
CA ASP A 171 8.31 25.06 0.40
C ASP A 171 7.94 24.49 1.79
N PRO A 172 7.99 25.29 2.87
CA PRO A 172 7.68 24.82 4.23
C PRO A 172 6.24 24.30 4.38
N GLN A 173 5.27 24.95 3.73
CA GLN A 173 3.87 24.50 3.83
C GLN A 173 3.65 23.19 3.06
N ALA A 174 4.30 23.00 1.91
CA ALA A 174 4.20 21.74 1.18
C ALA A 174 4.78 20.57 1.99
N ARG A 175 5.83 20.79 2.81
CA ARG A 175 6.30 19.77 3.77
C ARG A 175 5.26 19.43 4.82
N ILE A 176 4.56 20.44 5.34
CA ILE A 176 3.47 20.26 6.32
C ILE A 176 2.30 19.51 5.68
N ASP A 177 1.93 19.88 4.45
CA ASP A 177 0.86 19.25 3.70
C ASP A 177 1.19 17.76 3.46
N HIS A 178 2.39 17.46 2.97
CA HIS A 178 2.85 16.08 2.77
C HIS A 178 2.99 15.29 4.08
N ALA A 179 3.31 15.93 5.20
CA ALA A 179 3.48 15.24 6.47
C ALA A 179 2.14 14.78 7.07
N TYR A 180 1.11 15.63 7.05
CA TYR A 180 -0.18 15.31 7.68
C TYR A 180 -1.36 16.19 7.23
N ASN A 181 -1.14 17.46 6.87
CA ASN A 181 -2.24 18.42 6.71
C ASN A 181 -3.14 18.11 5.52
N SER A 182 -2.56 17.62 4.40
CA SER A 182 -3.34 17.22 3.24
C SER A 182 -4.29 16.07 3.55
N TYR A 183 -3.85 15.12 4.36
CA TYR A 183 -4.66 13.96 4.74
C TYR A 183 -5.83 14.36 5.64
N ASP A 184 -5.57 15.23 6.65
CA ASP A 184 -6.58 15.84 7.49
C ASP A 184 -7.64 16.57 6.65
N LYS A 185 -7.21 17.53 5.82
CA LYS A 185 -8.10 18.35 5.00
C LYS A 185 -8.92 17.52 4.01
N THR A 186 -8.29 16.52 3.37
CA THR A 186 -8.98 15.61 2.45
C THR A 186 -10.03 14.77 3.17
N ALA A 187 -9.73 14.22 4.35
CA ALA A 187 -10.68 13.42 5.10
C ALA A 187 -11.90 14.25 5.55
N VAL A 188 -11.66 15.47 6.06
CA VAL A 188 -12.74 16.39 6.48
C VAL A 188 -13.59 16.80 5.29
N ALA A 189 -12.98 17.23 4.18
CA ALA A 189 -13.70 17.63 2.97
C ALA A 189 -14.54 16.48 2.40
N SER A 190 -13.97 15.28 2.35
CA SER A 190 -14.68 14.08 1.86
C SER A 190 -15.91 13.74 2.71
N LYS A 191 -15.77 13.75 4.04
CA LYS A 191 -16.89 13.47 4.95
C LYS A 191 -17.98 14.55 4.84
N SER A 192 -17.62 15.81 4.60
CA SER A 192 -18.57 16.89 4.34
C SER A 192 -19.34 16.67 3.03
N LEU A 193 -18.63 16.35 1.92
CA LEU A 193 -19.24 16.06 0.62
C LEU A 193 -20.13 14.81 0.66
N ILE A 194 -19.74 13.76 1.38
CA ILE A 194 -20.55 12.58 1.63
C ILE A 194 -21.85 12.97 2.35
N SER A 195 -21.75 13.76 3.42
CA SER A 195 -22.91 14.22 4.18
C SER A 195 -23.85 15.08 3.32
N THR A 196 -23.31 15.95 2.46
CA THR A 196 -24.10 16.74 1.52
C THR A 196 -24.81 15.85 0.48
N ARG A 197 -24.10 14.86 -0.08
CA ARG A 197 -24.62 13.99 -1.13
C ARG A 197 -25.72 13.06 -0.65
N TYR A 198 -25.56 12.49 0.54
CA TYR A 198 -26.44 11.43 1.07
C TYR A 198 -27.32 11.86 2.25
N GLY A 199 -27.20 13.11 2.71
CA GLY A 199 -27.99 13.65 3.83
C GLY A 199 -27.57 13.10 5.20
N ARG A 200 -26.51 12.30 5.29
CA ARG A 200 -26.00 11.72 6.55
C ARG A 200 -24.48 11.45 6.48
N LYS A 201 -23.85 11.38 7.65
CA LYS A 201 -22.42 10.99 7.79
C LYS A 201 -22.23 9.51 7.45
N PRO A 202 -20.98 9.09 7.12
CA PRO A 202 -20.64 7.67 7.05
C PRO A 202 -20.97 6.95 8.37
N ASP A 203 -21.51 5.73 8.27
CA ASP A 203 -21.69 4.84 9.42
C ASP A 203 -20.34 4.33 9.91
N TYR A 204 -19.45 4.01 8.95
CA TYR A 204 -18.08 3.58 9.21
C TYR A 204 -17.12 4.23 8.20
N SER A 205 -15.94 4.56 8.69
CA SER A 205 -14.84 5.14 7.91
C SER A 205 -13.59 4.28 8.04
N TYR A 206 -12.95 3.98 6.92
CA TYR A 206 -11.76 3.13 6.88
C TYR A 206 -10.63 3.83 6.13
N LEU A 207 -9.38 3.50 6.51
CA LEU A 207 -8.19 3.83 5.75
C LEU A 207 -7.46 2.55 5.38
N SER A 208 -7.03 2.44 4.14
CA SER A 208 -6.18 1.34 3.66
C SER A 208 -5.05 1.88 2.82
N GLY A 209 -3.80 1.62 3.24
CA GLY A 209 -2.63 2.10 2.53
C GLY A 209 -1.38 1.27 2.77
N CYS A 210 -0.48 1.25 1.77
CA CYS A 210 0.81 0.56 1.82
C CYS A 210 1.94 1.56 1.61
N SER A 211 3.13 1.31 2.19
CA SER A 211 4.31 2.17 2.04
C SER A 211 4.05 3.60 2.54
N GLY A 212 4.06 4.63 1.68
CA GLY A 212 3.61 5.99 2.01
C GLY A 212 2.20 6.00 2.59
N GLY A 213 1.26 5.24 2.02
CA GLY A 213 -0.09 5.08 2.56
C GLY A 213 -0.15 4.38 3.91
N GLY A 214 0.75 3.43 4.17
CA GLY A 214 0.94 2.84 5.50
C GLY A 214 1.42 3.89 6.51
N ARG A 215 2.36 4.77 6.13
CA ARG A 215 2.78 5.92 6.94
C ARG A 215 1.61 6.85 7.25
N GLN A 216 0.73 7.13 6.27
CA GLN A 216 -0.49 7.91 6.47
C GLN A 216 -1.39 7.26 7.52
N GLY A 217 -1.59 5.94 7.46
CA GLY A 217 -2.36 5.19 8.45
C GLY A 217 -1.78 5.33 9.87
N MET A 218 -0.46 5.21 10.00
CA MET A 218 0.22 5.41 11.29
C MET A 218 0.11 6.86 11.78
N MET A 219 0.17 7.82 10.87
CA MET A 219 -0.01 9.24 11.21
C MET A 219 -1.45 9.51 11.70
N PHE A 220 -2.47 8.98 11.03
CA PHE A 220 -3.86 9.13 11.45
C PHE A 220 -4.12 8.49 12.81
N SER A 221 -3.61 7.28 13.05
CA SER A 221 -3.81 6.60 14.34
C SER A 221 -3.25 7.36 15.55
N GLN A 222 -2.23 8.20 15.33
CA GLN A 222 -1.61 8.99 16.39
C GLN A 222 -2.17 10.41 16.50
N ARG A 223 -2.40 11.07 15.34
CA ARG A 223 -2.71 12.50 15.33
C ARG A 223 -4.21 12.77 15.23
N PHE A 224 -4.97 11.88 14.60
CA PHE A 224 -6.40 12.01 14.36
C PHE A 224 -7.13 10.67 14.60
N PRO A 225 -7.04 10.10 15.83
CA PRO A 225 -7.51 8.74 16.11
C PRO A 225 -9.00 8.54 15.87
N ASP A 226 -9.80 9.62 15.95
CA ASP A 226 -11.25 9.57 15.81
C ASP A 226 -11.74 9.65 14.35
N TYR A 227 -10.80 9.69 13.36
CA TYR A 227 -11.20 9.86 11.96
C TYR A 227 -11.67 8.57 11.31
N PHE A 228 -11.15 7.43 11.74
CA PHE A 228 -11.43 6.14 11.12
C PHE A 228 -11.74 5.06 12.16
N ASP A 229 -12.73 4.24 11.86
CA ASP A 229 -13.10 3.07 12.66
C ASP A 229 -12.13 1.90 12.45
N GLY A 230 -11.44 1.87 11.31
CA GLY A 230 -10.43 0.86 11.00
C GLY A 230 -9.34 1.39 10.08
N ILE A 231 -8.07 1.05 10.41
CA ILE A 231 -6.88 1.46 9.65
C ILE A 231 -6.05 0.23 9.31
N THR A 232 -5.82 0.03 8.00
CA THR A 232 -4.85 -0.95 7.49
C THR A 232 -3.59 -0.22 7.05
N ALA A 233 -2.52 -0.31 7.84
CA ALA A 233 -1.22 0.30 7.56
C ALA A 233 -0.23 -0.78 7.12
N GLY A 234 -0.20 -1.10 5.82
CA GLY A 234 0.69 -2.09 5.24
C GLY A 234 2.09 -1.53 5.02
N ALA A 235 3.13 -2.27 5.43
CA ALA A 235 4.54 -1.93 5.23
C ALA A 235 4.82 -0.42 5.35
N PRO A 236 4.49 0.23 6.49
CA PRO A 236 4.51 1.67 6.63
C PRO A 236 5.94 2.22 6.45
N ALA A 237 6.09 3.24 5.60
CA ALA A 237 7.37 3.93 5.37
C ALA A 237 7.71 4.83 6.58
N MET A 238 8.20 4.21 7.65
CA MET A 238 8.56 4.90 8.90
C MET A 238 9.99 5.45 8.85
N ARG A 239 10.25 6.51 9.62
CA ARG A 239 11.59 7.12 9.76
C ARG A 239 12.28 7.43 8.42
N VAL A 240 11.50 7.92 7.45
CA VAL A 240 11.97 8.12 6.06
C VAL A 240 13.24 8.97 6.03
N SER A 241 13.26 10.12 6.71
CA SER A 241 14.39 11.06 6.66
C SER A 241 15.63 10.59 7.43
N SER A 242 15.45 9.86 8.55
CA SER A 242 16.54 9.49 9.46
C SER A 242 16.96 8.02 9.40
N GLY A 243 16.20 7.20 8.68
CA GLY A 243 16.44 5.75 8.60
C GLY A 243 16.43 5.24 7.17
N ALA A 244 15.26 5.17 6.54
CA ALA A 244 15.13 4.54 5.22
C ALA A 244 15.98 5.22 4.14
N THR A 245 16.01 6.57 4.08
CA THR A 245 16.84 7.32 3.13
C THR A 245 18.31 7.09 3.39
N VAL A 246 18.75 7.10 4.67
CA VAL A 246 20.15 6.85 5.03
C VAL A 246 20.56 5.43 4.61
N ALA A 247 19.71 4.43 4.83
CA ALA A 247 20.00 3.06 4.40
C ALA A 247 20.06 2.94 2.87
N ALA A 248 19.13 3.58 2.13
CA ALA A 248 19.14 3.58 0.67
C ALA A 248 20.41 4.25 0.10
N MET A 249 20.81 5.39 0.65
CA MET A 249 22.05 6.07 0.26
C MET A 249 23.27 5.21 0.55
N TRP A 250 23.31 4.56 1.72
CA TRP A 250 24.39 3.65 2.09
C TRP A 250 24.51 2.50 1.08
N ASN A 251 23.41 1.83 0.76
CA ASN A 251 23.38 0.74 -0.21
C ASN A 251 23.92 1.21 -1.58
N THR A 252 23.46 2.38 -2.03
CA THR A 252 23.92 2.98 -3.30
C THR A 252 25.41 3.25 -3.29
N ILE A 253 25.95 3.81 -2.21
CA ILE A 253 27.39 4.08 -2.08
C ILE A 253 28.20 2.78 -2.15
N GLN A 254 27.81 1.75 -1.37
CA GLN A 254 28.52 0.48 -1.33
C GLN A 254 28.50 -0.25 -2.68
N PHE A 255 27.36 -0.28 -3.35
CA PHE A 255 27.23 -0.96 -4.64
C PHE A 255 27.83 -0.15 -5.80
N ASN A 256 27.78 1.18 -5.76
CA ASN A 256 28.47 2.02 -6.74
C ASN A 256 29.99 1.85 -6.66
N ALA A 257 30.56 1.65 -5.48
CA ALA A 257 32.01 1.46 -5.32
C ALA A 257 32.55 0.28 -6.14
N ILE A 258 31.72 -0.75 -6.37
CA ILE A 258 32.07 -1.95 -7.11
C ILE A 258 31.46 -2.03 -8.51
N ALA A 259 30.57 -1.11 -8.85
CA ALA A 259 29.89 -1.10 -10.15
C ALA A 259 30.91 -0.75 -11.28
N PRO A 260 30.80 -1.41 -12.45
CA PRO A 260 31.62 -1.05 -13.60
C PRO A 260 31.28 0.36 -14.08
N GLN A 261 32.23 0.98 -14.76
CA GLN A 261 32.07 2.30 -15.39
C GLN A 261 31.71 2.14 -16.87
N ASP A 262 31.03 3.13 -17.43
CA ASP A 262 30.89 3.32 -18.87
C ASP A 262 32.13 4.03 -19.48
N ALA A 263 32.07 4.25 -20.78
CA ALA A 263 33.16 4.95 -21.51
C ALA A 263 33.39 6.42 -21.03
N SER A 264 32.37 7.00 -20.36
CA SER A 264 32.42 8.36 -19.80
C SER A 264 32.86 8.38 -18.32
N GLY A 265 33.15 7.23 -17.74
CA GLY A 265 33.58 7.09 -16.34
C GLY A 265 32.40 7.04 -15.33
N ASN A 266 31.15 7.04 -15.78
CA ASN A 266 29.98 6.95 -14.88
C ASN A 266 29.75 5.51 -14.40
N ARG A 267 29.45 5.34 -13.13
CA ARG A 267 29.14 4.02 -12.55
C ARG A 267 27.79 3.50 -13.04
N ILE A 268 27.75 2.23 -13.41
CA ILE A 268 26.51 1.54 -13.81
C ILE A 268 26.05 0.66 -12.65
N LEU A 269 25.32 1.25 -11.70
CA LEU A 269 24.89 0.61 -10.45
C LEU A 269 24.23 -0.74 -10.67
N SER A 270 23.35 -0.85 -11.68
CA SER A 270 22.65 -2.09 -12.02
C SER A 270 23.55 -3.25 -12.43
N ARG A 271 24.82 -2.99 -12.75
CA ARG A 271 25.85 -3.98 -13.10
C ARG A 271 26.78 -4.35 -11.95
N ALA A 272 26.56 -3.84 -10.73
CA ALA A 272 27.32 -4.25 -9.55
C ALA A 272 27.13 -5.75 -9.25
N PHE A 273 25.95 -6.29 -9.54
CA PHE A 273 25.63 -7.71 -9.47
C PHE A 273 24.83 -8.14 -10.69
N SER A 274 25.17 -9.28 -11.27
CA SER A 274 24.33 -9.96 -12.25
C SER A 274 23.12 -10.63 -11.56
N ASN A 275 22.13 -11.07 -12.34
CA ASN A 275 21.05 -11.87 -11.81
C ASN A 275 21.54 -13.23 -11.28
N ASN A 276 22.58 -13.80 -11.90
CA ASN A 276 23.20 -15.04 -11.44
C ASN A 276 23.89 -14.85 -10.09
N ASP A 277 24.58 -13.71 -9.85
CA ASP A 277 25.17 -13.39 -8.56
C ASP A 277 24.12 -13.32 -7.45
N LEU A 278 23.01 -12.61 -7.69
CA LEU A 278 21.94 -12.51 -6.70
C LEU A 278 21.28 -13.87 -6.43
N LYS A 279 21.09 -14.68 -7.47
CA LYS A 279 20.56 -16.04 -7.35
C LYS A 279 21.49 -16.96 -6.58
N LEU A 280 22.80 -16.82 -6.79
CA LEU A 280 23.81 -17.57 -6.05
C LEU A 280 23.73 -17.25 -4.54
N VAL A 281 23.60 -15.97 -4.17
CA VAL A 281 23.45 -15.55 -2.77
C VAL A 281 22.12 -16.09 -2.19
N ALA A 282 21.01 -15.97 -2.90
CA ALA A 282 19.69 -16.45 -2.47
C ALA A 282 19.70 -17.97 -2.20
N ASN A 283 20.32 -18.74 -3.10
CA ASN A 283 20.44 -20.19 -2.94
C ASN A 283 21.27 -20.55 -1.69
N ALA A 284 22.35 -19.83 -1.44
CA ALA A 284 23.19 -20.06 -0.27
C ALA A 284 22.48 -19.65 1.04
N VAL A 285 21.70 -18.59 1.03
CA VAL A 285 20.84 -18.21 2.16
C VAL A 285 19.85 -19.33 2.45
N ASN A 286 19.12 -19.82 1.44
CA ASN A 286 18.17 -20.91 1.63
C ASN A 286 18.84 -22.19 2.15
N ALA A 287 19.97 -22.56 1.58
CA ALA A 287 20.69 -23.77 2.00
C ALA A 287 21.08 -23.76 3.50
N ILE A 288 21.26 -22.59 4.10
CA ILE A 288 21.67 -22.43 5.50
C ILE A 288 20.50 -22.10 6.42
N CYS A 289 19.53 -21.33 5.94
CA CYS A 289 18.51 -20.69 6.78
C CYS A 289 17.12 -21.32 6.68
N ASP A 290 16.79 -21.98 5.56
CA ASP A 290 15.43 -22.44 5.26
C ASP A 290 14.93 -23.43 6.33
N ALA A 291 15.70 -24.46 6.63
CA ALA A 291 15.31 -25.46 7.64
C ALA A 291 15.32 -24.94 9.10
N ALA A 292 15.80 -23.72 9.35
CA ALA A 292 16.00 -23.21 10.70
C ALA A 292 14.69 -22.77 11.40
N ASP A 293 13.59 -22.65 10.68
CA ASP A 293 12.24 -22.38 11.22
C ASP A 293 11.40 -23.68 11.36
N GLY A 294 11.94 -24.82 10.93
CA GLY A 294 11.29 -26.13 11.01
C GLY A 294 10.60 -26.58 9.73
N VAL A 295 10.61 -25.78 8.68
CA VAL A 295 10.01 -26.08 7.37
C VAL A 295 11.05 -25.83 6.28
N VAL A 296 11.05 -26.68 5.24
CA VAL A 296 11.90 -26.46 4.04
C VAL A 296 10.97 -26.06 2.90
N ASP A 297 10.73 -24.75 2.77
CA ASP A 297 9.77 -24.19 1.81
C ASP A 297 10.34 -23.03 0.96
N GLY A 298 11.65 -22.75 1.09
CA GLY A 298 12.33 -21.67 0.40
C GLY A 298 12.21 -20.30 1.09
N LEU A 299 11.67 -20.24 2.32
CA LEU A 299 11.47 -19.02 3.09
C LEU A 299 12.30 -19.06 4.39
N ALA A 300 13.25 -18.17 4.55
CA ALA A 300 14.05 -18.05 5.76
C ALA A 300 13.29 -17.22 6.83
N GLN A 301 12.33 -17.79 7.55
CA GLN A 301 11.52 -17.07 8.54
C GLN A 301 12.23 -16.91 9.90
N ASN A 302 13.15 -17.81 10.26
CA ASN A 302 13.98 -17.65 11.44
C ASN A 302 15.13 -16.65 11.21
N VAL A 303 14.81 -15.35 11.18
CA VAL A 303 15.77 -14.25 10.95
C VAL A 303 16.97 -14.33 11.92
N ASN A 304 16.78 -14.79 13.15
CA ASN A 304 17.86 -14.86 14.14
C ASN A 304 18.87 -15.97 13.81
N ALA A 305 18.42 -17.12 13.36
CA ALA A 305 19.30 -18.19 12.91
C ALA A 305 20.07 -17.78 11.65
N CYS A 306 19.41 -17.06 10.74
CA CYS A 306 20.02 -16.60 9.49
C CYS A 306 21.07 -15.49 9.67
N LYS A 307 21.16 -14.85 10.85
CA LYS A 307 22.23 -13.88 11.14
C LYS A 307 23.64 -14.48 11.05
N ALA A 308 23.79 -15.78 11.16
CA ALA A 308 25.07 -16.48 11.03
C ALA A 308 25.55 -16.61 9.58
N PHE A 309 24.70 -16.33 8.58
CA PHE A 309 25.07 -16.41 7.17
C PHE A 309 26.18 -15.39 6.85
N ASP A 310 27.29 -15.88 6.28
CA ASP A 310 28.39 -15.05 5.79
C ASP A 310 28.57 -15.25 4.28
N PRO A 311 28.35 -14.22 3.43
CA PRO A 311 28.53 -14.34 2.00
C PRO A 311 29.99 -14.67 1.57
N ALA A 312 30.95 -14.67 2.49
CA ALA A 312 32.33 -15.12 2.22
C ALA A 312 32.40 -16.58 1.76
N VAL A 313 31.43 -17.42 2.11
CA VAL A 313 31.34 -18.80 1.62
C VAL A 313 31.20 -18.90 0.11
N LEU A 314 30.81 -17.79 -0.54
CA LEU A 314 30.64 -17.69 -1.98
C LEU A 314 31.83 -17.01 -2.67
N GLN A 315 32.86 -16.64 -1.91
CA GLN A 315 33.99 -15.90 -2.51
C GLN A 315 34.80 -16.77 -3.45
N CYS A 316 35.15 -16.24 -4.62
CA CYS A 316 36.05 -16.90 -5.56
C CYS A 316 37.44 -17.09 -4.96
N THR A 317 38.05 -18.26 -5.18
CA THR A 317 39.46 -18.53 -4.87
C THR A 317 40.41 -18.12 -6.00
N GLY A 318 39.85 -17.79 -7.17
CA GLY A 318 40.54 -17.32 -8.38
C GLY A 318 39.75 -16.20 -9.07
N GLY A 319 39.75 -16.19 -10.40
CA GLY A 319 39.00 -15.22 -11.18
C GLY A 319 37.49 -15.35 -10.95
N LYS A 320 36.75 -14.24 -11.08
CA LYS A 320 35.28 -14.20 -10.96
C LYS A 320 34.62 -15.07 -12.03
N THR A 321 33.70 -15.94 -11.61
CA THR A 321 32.83 -16.76 -12.47
C THR A 321 31.35 -16.61 -12.04
N ASP A 322 30.42 -17.25 -12.75
CA ASP A 322 29.00 -17.26 -12.37
C ASP A 322 28.70 -18.12 -11.12
N SER A 323 29.67 -18.94 -10.67
CA SER A 323 29.52 -19.81 -9.49
C SER A 323 30.14 -19.25 -8.21
N CYS A 324 30.71 -18.05 -8.25
CA CYS A 324 31.30 -17.39 -7.08
C CYS A 324 31.23 -15.88 -7.18
N LEU A 325 31.45 -15.17 -6.07
CA LEU A 325 31.47 -13.72 -5.97
C LEU A 325 32.91 -13.20 -5.88
N SER A 326 33.18 -12.02 -6.43
CA SER A 326 34.45 -11.34 -6.17
C SER A 326 34.54 -10.92 -4.69
N SER A 327 35.75 -10.73 -4.16
CA SER A 327 35.95 -10.20 -2.81
C SER A 327 35.28 -8.84 -2.60
N ALA A 328 35.27 -7.99 -3.64
CA ALA A 328 34.60 -6.69 -3.62
C ALA A 328 33.07 -6.85 -3.50
N GLN A 329 32.46 -7.78 -4.21
CA GLN A 329 31.03 -8.09 -4.08
C GLN A 329 30.67 -8.63 -2.69
N VAL A 330 31.48 -9.53 -2.14
CA VAL A 330 31.31 -10.04 -0.77
C VAL A 330 31.40 -8.89 0.24
N GLY A 331 32.39 -8.01 0.13
CA GLY A 331 32.56 -6.85 1.01
C GLY A 331 31.38 -5.89 0.94
N ALA A 332 30.87 -5.59 -0.26
CA ALA A 332 29.71 -4.73 -0.45
C ALA A 332 28.44 -5.32 0.17
N LEU A 333 28.17 -6.62 0.00
CA LEU A 333 27.04 -7.30 0.64
C LEU A 333 27.15 -7.25 2.17
N LYS A 334 28.32 -7.58 2.74
CA LYS A 334 28.53 -7.45 4.19
C LYS A 334 28.24 -6.05 4.70
N SER A 335 28.72 -5.02 4.01
CA SER A 335 28.51 -3.62 4.40
C SER A 335 27.04 -3.21 4.33
N VAL A 336 26.33 -3.61 3.26
CA VAL A 336 24.91 -3.29 3.06
C VAL A 336 24.04 -3.99 4.10
N PHE A 337 24.25 -5.29 4.31
CA PHE A 337 23.44 -6.06 5.26
C PHE A 337 23.75 -5.74 6.73
N ALA A 338 24.95 -5.27 7.06
CA ALA A 338 25.29 -4.75 8.39
C ALA A 338 24.64 -3.39 8.69
N GLY A 339 24.16 -2.69 7.67
CA GLY A 339 23.52 -1.37 7.80
C GLY A 339 24.48 -0.19 7.83
N PRO A 340 23.94 1.04 7.65
CA PRO A 340 24.72 2.26 7.53
C PRO A 340 25.47 2.64 8.81
N ARG A 341 26.69 3.11 8.64
CA ARG A 341 27.56 3.57 9.71
C ARG A 341 28.15 4.94 9.39
N ASN A 342 28.46 5.73 10.40
CA ASN A 342 29.22 6.95 10.23
C ASN A 342 30.74 6.66 10.16
N SER A 343 31.54 7.69 9.93
CA SER A 343 33.01 7.59 9.85
C SER A 343 33.69 7.06 11.13
N ALA A 344 33.02 7.16 12.29
CA ALA A 344 33.47 6.60 13.55
C ALA A 344 32.97 5.15 13.78
N GLY A 345 32.37 4.52 12.77
CA GLY A 345 31.85 3.15 12.85
C GLY A 345 30.51 2.98 13.60
N LYS A 346 29.93 4.06 14.13
CA LYS A 346 28.65 4.02 14.85
C LYS A 346 27.51 3.75 13.85
N ALA A 347 26.64 2.78 14.19
CA ALA A 347 25.45 2.49 13.40
C ALA A 347 24.51 3.70 13.35
N LEU A 348 24.05 4.06 12.16
CA LEU A 348 23.08 5.12 11.90
C LEU A 348 21.67 4.56 11.79
N TYR A 349 21.54 3.34 11.30
CA TYR A 349 20.28 2.61 11.19
C TYR A 349 20.53 1.10 11.31
N THR A 350 19.47 0.31 11.37
CA THR A 350 19.56 -1.15 11.43
C THR A 350 20.09 -1.75 10.14
N GLY A 351 20.69 -2.92 10.25
CA GLY A 351 21.00 -3.78 9.10
C GLY A 351 19.75 -4.45 8.54
N GLN A 352 19.94 -5.20 7.47
CA GLN A 352 18.90 -5.99 6.82
C GLN A 352 19.07 -7.47 7.20
N PRO A 353 17.98 -8.23 7.35
CA PRO A 353 18.08 -9.69 7.46
C PRO A 353 18.51 -10.29 6.11
N TRP A 354 19.17 -11.42 6.17
CA TRP A 354 19.41 -12.24 4.99
C TRP A 354 18.11 -12.94 4.62
N ASP A 355 17.75 -12.85 3.33
CA ASP A 355 16.53 -13.42 2.80
C ASP A 355 16.73 -13.78 1.31
N ALA A 356 16.12 -14.87 0.85
CA ALA A 356 16.21 -15.30 -0.54
C ALA A 356 15.52 -14.32 -1.52
N GLY A 357 14.64 -13.46 -1.03
CA GLY A 357 13.98 -12.41 -1.80
C GLY A 357 14.94 -11.40 -2.43
N LEU A 358 16.22 -11.36 -2.01
CA LEU A 358 17.22 -10.52 -2.66
C LEU A 358 17.42 -10.86 -4.16
N ALA A 359 17.07 -12.07 -4.60
CA ALA A 359 17.07 -12.47 -6.01
C ALA A 359 15.78 -12.06 -6.76
N ALA A 360 14.78 -11.55 -6.07
CA ALA A 360 13.53 -11.13 -6.68
C ALA A 360 13.71 -9.84 -7.51
N PRO A 361 13.00 -9.71 -8.65
CA PRO A 361 13.08 -8.51 -9.50
C PRO A 361 12.77 -7.21 -8.73
N GLY A 362 11.87 -7.25 -7.75
CA GLY A 362 11.53 -6.11 -6.90
C GLY A 362 12.72 -5.62 -6.09
N TRP A 363 13.43 -6.51 -5.39
CA TRP A 363 14.61 -6.14 -4.61
C TRP A 363 15.68 -5.52 -5.51
N ARG A 364 15.98 -6.17 -6.65
CA ARG A 364 16.93 -5.66 -7.61
C ARG A 364 16.55 -4.25 -8.09
N SER A 365 15.31 -4.06 -8.49
CA SER A 365 14.87 -2.75 -9.03
C SER A 365 14.92 -1.64 -7.97
N TRP A 366 14.67 -1.94 -6.70
CA TRP A 366 14.76 -0.99 -5.60
C TRP A 366 16.19 -0.69 -5.16
N THR A 367 17.09 -1.66 -5.26
CA THR A 367 18.44 -1.58 -4.67
C THR A 367 19.51 -1.25 -5.70
N LEU A 368 19.42 -1.85 -6.89
CA LEU A 368 20.41 -1.71 -7.96
C LEU A 368 19.89 -0.92 -9.16
N GLY A 369 18.57 -0.72 -9.28
CA GLY A 369 17.94 -0.15 -10.46
C GLY A 369 17.85 -1.14 -11.63
N ASN A 370 17.17 -0.70 -12.69
CA ASN A 370 16.94 -1.50 -13.91
C ASN A 370 17.79 -1.03 -15.11
N SER A 371 18.44 0.12 -15.01
CA SER A 371 19.23 0.67 -16.11
C SER A 371 20.45 -0.20 -16.37
N THR A 372 20.71 -0.49 -17.62
CA THR A 372 21.97 -1.11 -18.11
C THR A 372 22.94 -0.07 -18.62
N THR A 373 22.58 1.21 -18.59
CA THR A 373 23.38 2.36 -18.97
C THR A 373 23.77 3.17 -17.73
N ALA A 374 24.72 4.10 -17.87
CA ALA A 374 25.11 5.01 -16.82
C ALA A 374 24.08 6.08 -16.48
N THR A 375 22.97 6.15 -17.21
CA THR A 375 21.87 7.09 -16.87
C THR A 375 21.39 6.76 -15.46
N PRO A 376 21.50 7.70 -14.50
CA PRO A 376 21.07 7.47 -13.15
C PRO A 376 19.59 7.06 -13.13
N ASP A 377 19.27 5.97 -12.45
CA ASP A 377 17.88 5.67 -12.16
C ASP A 377 17.34 6.83 -11.32
N ALA A 378 16.25 7.45 -11.75
CA ALA A 378 15.66 8.62 -11.10
C ALA A 378 15.37 8.42 -9.59
N ARG A 379 15.36 7.18 -9.11
CA ARG A 379 15.24 6.83 -7.70
C ARG A 379 16.48 7.14 -6.86
N TYR A 380 17.64 7.23 -7.47
CA TYR A 380 18.95 7.40 -6.80
C TYR A 380 19.61 8.74 -7.02
N THR A 381 19.00 9.62 -7.80
CA THR A 381 19.44 11.00 -8.03
C THR A 381 18.79 12.01 -7.10
N ARG A 382 18.10 11.56 -6.06
CA ARG A 382 17.34 12.40 -5.12
C ARG A 382 18.07 12.64 -3.80
#